data_16e9c5e5a76e6c0bca98ae4a8294eb98
#
_entry.id   16e9c5e5a76e6c0bca98ae4a8294eb98
#
_cell.length_a   1.000
_cell.length_b   1.000
_cell.length_c   1.000
_cell.angle_alpha   90.00
_cell.angle_beta   90.00
_cell.angle_gamma   90.00
#
_symmetry.space_group_name_H-M   'P 1'
#
loop_
_entity.id
_entity.type
_entity.pdbx_description
1 polymer ?
#
loop_
_entity_poly.entity_id
_entity_poly.type
_entity_poly.pdbx_seq_one_letter_code
_entity_poly.pdbx_strand_id
1 'polypeptide(L)'
;INKIKSNIDSLYALINNAAIFSHKILEKQTFEEWENIINTNLTAPYILSKEFVIFLKESQGHIINISSTRALMSEVGTEAYSASKGGISSLTHALSMSLSPEVKVNSITPGWINTDENYLPTKNDNFQHPIGRVGVPDDVVDVVKFLLKNRGFITGSDFVIDGGMTKKMIYV
;
A
#
# COMPACT_ATOMS: atom_id res chain seq x y z
N ILE A 1 -0.98 -9.47 18.23
CA ILE A 1 -0.12 -10.43 17.55
C ILE A 1 -0.18 -11.79 18.24
N ASN A 2 0.24 -11.90 19.52
CA ASN A 2 0.31 -13.19 20.23
C ASN A 2 -1.01 -13.98 20.20
N LYS A 3 -2.14 -13.32 20.45
CA LYS A 3 -3.48 -13.95 20.39
C LYS A 3 -3.80 -14.55 19.01
N ILE A 4 -3.29 -13.97 17.91
CA ILE A 4 -3.50 -14.55 16.57
C ILE A 4 -2.58 -15.75 16.40
N LYS A 5 -1.29 -15.59 16.73
CA LYS A 5 -0.27 -16.64 16.58
C LYS A 5 -0.61 -17.93 17.35
N SER A 6 -1.28 -17.81 18.49
CA SER A 6 -1.69 -18.97 19.27
C SER A 6 -2.91 -19.72 18.71
N ASN A 7 -3.55 -19.22 17.67
CA ASN A 7 -4.78 -19.79 17.09
C ASN A 7 -4.67 -20.15 15.61
N ILE A 8 -3.48 -20.07 15.03
CA ILE A 8 -3.25 -20.42 13.62
C ILE A 8 -2.01 -21.30 13.48
N ASP A 9 -2.04 -22.23 12.54
CA ASP A 9 -0.90 -23.07 12.17
C ASP A 9 -0.19 -22.51 10.93
N SER A 10 -0.93 -21.83 10.05
CA SER A 10 -0.41 -21.21 8.84
C SER A 10 -1.15 -19.92 8.50
N LEU A 11 -0.58 -19.07 7.66
CA LEU A 11 -1.16 -17.82 7.18
C LEU A 11 -0.97 -17.71 5.68
N TYR A 12 -2.05 -17.78 4.90
CA TYR A 12 -1.98 -17.71 3.44
C TYR A 12 -1.63 -16.31 2.92
N ALA A 13 -2.14 -15.27 3.55
CA ALA A 13 -1.86 -13.89 3.14
C ALA A 13 -1.83 -12.91 4.31
N LEU A 14 -0.89 -11.99 4.27
CA LEU A 14 -0.84 -10.79 5.11
C LEU A 14 -1.04 -9.57 4.21
N ILE A 15 -2.14 -8.84 4.41
CA ILE A 15 -2.45 -7.62 3.67
C ILE A 15 -2.26 -6.42 4.60
N ASN A 16 -1.19 -5.67 4.40
CA ASN A 16 -0.87 -4.47 5.15
C ASN A 16 -1.58 -3.27 4.50
N ASN A 17 -2.84 -3.06 4.88
CA ASN A 17 -3.70 -2.00 4.33
C ASN A 17 -3.89 -0.82 5.29
N ALA A 18 -3.85 -1.06 6.60
CA ALA A 18 -4.08 0.00 7.58
C ALA A 18 -3.08 1.14 7.43
N ALA A 19 -3.59 2.36 7.35
CA ALA A 19 -2.76 3.56 7.23
C ALA A 19 -3.50 4.77 7.80
N ILE A 20 -2.73 5.77 8.20
CA ILE A 20 -3.22 7.10 8.56
C ILE A 20 -2.62 8.13 7.61
N PHE A 21 -3.38 9.18 7.36
CA PHE A 21 -3.01 10.29 6.50
C PHE A 21 -3.12 11.60 7.29
N SER A 22 -2.18 12.51 7.06
CA SER A 22 -2.27 13.89 7.53
C SER A 22 -1.82 14.82 6.42
N HIS A 23 -2.55 15.92 6.26
CA HIS A 23 -2.22 17.02 5.37
C HIS A 23 -1.97 18.27 6.24
N LYS A 24 -0.71 18.63 6.41
CA LYS A 24 -0.32 19.73 7.29
C LYS A 24 0.98 20.35 6.80
N ILE A 25 1.00 21.68 6.66
CA ILE A 25 2.21 22.39 6.22
C ILE A 25 3.39 22.07 7.14
N LEU A 26 4.58 21.97 6.56
CA LEU A 26 5.79 21.47 7.22
C LEU A 26 6.08 22.16 8.57
N GLU A 27 5.94 23.50 8.63
CA GLU A 27 6.23 24.28 9.83
C GLU A 27 5.27 24.02 11.00
N LYS A 28 4.12 23.41 10.72
CA LYS A 28 3.12 23.07 11.74
C LYS A 28 3.09 21.59 12.07
N GLN A 29 3.79 20.75 11.30
CA GLN A 29 3.86 19.32 11.56
C GLN A 29 4.71 19.07 12.81
N THR A 30 4.16 18.34 13.78
CA THR A 30 4.91 17.96 14.99
C THR A 30 5.70 16.68 14.77
N PHE A 31 6.75 16.47 15.55
CA PHE A 31 7.52 15.23 15.50
C PHE A 31 6.67 14.01 15.90
N GLU A 32 5.76 14.16 16.83
CA GLU A 32 4.81 13.13 17.26
C GLU A 32 3.87 12.70 16.09
N GLU A 33 3.36 13.67 15.31
CA GLU A 33 2.55 13.36 14.12
C GLU A 33 3.36 12.61 13.07
N TRP A 34 4.61 12.99 12.86
CA TRP A 34 5.53 12.27 12.00
C TRP A 34 5.73 10.83 12.47
N GLU A 35 6.10 10.64 13.74
CA GLU A 35 6.33 9.30 14.31
C GLU A 35 5.08 8.44 14.22
N ASN A 36 3.91 8.98 14.51
CA ASN A 36 2.65 8.25 14.44
C ASN A 36 2.37 7.74 13.01
N ILE A 37 2.59 8.57 11.99
CA ILE A 37 2.43 8.19 10.58
C ILE A 37 3.44 7.09 10.20
N ILE A 38 4.71 7.28 10.52
CA ILE A 38 5.76 6.30 10.22
C ILE A 38 5.50 4.97 10.94
N ASN A 39 5.14 5.04 12.22
CA ASN A 39 4.87 3.85 13.02
C ASN A 39 3.68 3.05 12.49
N THR A 40 2.60 3.74 12.13
CA THR A 40 1.39 3.08 11.62
C THR A 40 1.60 2.56 10.20
N ASN A 41 2.14 3.40 9.30
CA ASN A 41 2.14 3.10 7.87
C ASN A 41 3.33 2.25 7.42
N LEU A 42 4.46 2.26 8.15
CA LEU A 42 5.69 1.60 7.75
C LEU A 42 6.20 0.61 8.80
N THR A 43 6.33 1.05 10.07
CA THR A 43 6.89 0.20 11.12
C THR A 43 5.98 -0.99 11.42
N ALA A 44 4.66 -0.78 11.50
CA ALA A 44 3.70 -1.85 11.75
C ALA A 44 3.69 -2.92 10.64
N PRO A 45 3.66 -2.60 9.34
CA PRO A 45 3.86 -3.58 8.25
C PRO A 45 5.15 -4.41 8.38
N TYR A 46 6.26 -3.78 8.74
CA TYR A 46 7.51 -4.49 8.99
C TYR A 46 7.38 -5.47 10.16
N ILE A 47 6.85 -5.01 11.30
CA ILE A 47 6.65 -5.85 12.49
C ILE A 47 5.74 -7.03 12.17
N LEU A 48 4.60 -6.79 11.52
CA LEU A 48 3.67 -7.85 11.15
C LEU A 48 4.31 -8.87 10.20
N SER A 49 5.04 -8.40 9.20
CA SER A 49 5.76 -9.28 8.28
C SER A 49 6.77 -10.16 9.02
N LYS A 50 7.54 -9.58 9.94
CA LYS A 50 8.51 -10.31 10.78
C LYS A 50 7.81 -11.34 11.69
N GLU A 51 6.75 -10.94 12.37
CA GLU A 51 6.07 -11.78 13.36
C GLU A 51 5.30 -12.95 12.72
N PHE A 52 4.82 -12.80 11.49
CA PHE A 52 4.05 -13.83 10.79
C PHE A 52 4.84 -14.60 9.74
N VAL A 53 6.15 -14.34 9.59
CA VAL A 53 6.97 -14.96 8.54
C VAL A 53 6.93 -16.49 8.54
N ILE A 54 6.99 -17.13 9.71
CA ILE A 54 6.98 -18.60 9.83
C ILE A 54 5.66 -19.16 9.31
N PHE A 55 4.53 -18.56 9.68
CA PHE A 55 3.19 -18.98 9.25
C PHE A 55 2.98 -18.77 7.75
N LEU A 56 3.56 -17.70 7.18
CA LEU A 56 3.52 -17.42 5.74
C LEU A 56 4.39 -18.42 4.95
N LYS A 57 5.55 -18.79 5.46
CA LYS A 57 6.40 -19.80 4.84
C LYS A 57 5.73 -21.18 4.81
N GLU A 58 5.06 -21.56 5.87
CA GLU A 58 4.33 -22.82 5.95
C GLU A 58 3.28 -22.98 4.86
N SER A 59 2.61 -21.91 4.49
CA SER A 59 1.59 -21.90 3.43
C SER A 59 2.13 -21.54 2.04
N GLN A 60 3.42 -21.22 1.91
CA GLN A 60 3.99 -20.57 0.71
C GLN A 60 3.20 -19.30 0.30
N GLY A 61 2.89 -18.50 1.31
CA GLY A 61 1.89 -17.44 1.24
C GLY A 61 2.34 -16.15 0.58
N HIS A 62 1.58 -15.09 0.87
CA HIS A 62 1.74 -13.78 0.24
C HIS A 62 1.79 -12.67 1.28
N ILE A 63 2.62 -11.66 1.05
CA ILE A 63 2.52 -10.35 1.68
C ILE A 63 2.11 -9.35 0.60
N ILE A 64 1.03 -8.61 0.84
CA ILE A 64 0.58 -7.53 -0.03
C ILE A 64 0.58 -6.24 0.77
N ASN A 65 1.45 -5.31 0.39
CA ASN A 65 1.56 -4.01 1.03
C ASN A 65 0.78 -2.96 0.22
N ILE A 66 -0.08 -2.19 0.86
CA ILE A 66 -0.79 -1.09 0.20
C ILE A 66 0.03 0.20 0.36
N SER A 67 0.70 0.60 -0.73
CA SER A 67 1.42 1.85 -0.86
C SER A 67 0.48 3.00 -1.25
N SER A 68 0.92 3.92 -2.06
CA SER A 68 0.16 5.04 -2.64
C SER A 68 0.96 5.66 -3.76
N THR A 69 0.29 6.32 -4.71
CA THR A 69 0.95 7.21 -5.67
C THR A 69 1.76 8.32 -5.00
N ARG A 70 1.53 8.60 -3.71
CA ARG A 70 2.38 9.49 -2.90
C ARG A 70 3.81 8.98 -2.69
N ALA A 71 4.08 7.72 -2.98
CA ALA A 71 5.45 7.19 -3.07
C ALA A 71 6.20 7.67 -4.34
N LEU A 72 5.46 8.11 -5.36
CA LEU A 72 5.97 8.49 -6.68
C LEU A 72 5.85 10.00 -6.95
N MET A 73 4.84 10.64 -6.39
CA MET A 73 4.54 12.07 -6.53
C MET A 73 3.86 12.59 -5.27
N SER A 74 4.04 13.85 -4.95
CA SER A 74 3.59 14.41 -3.66
C SER A 74 2.77 15.69 -3.83
N GLU A 75 2.01 16.01 -2.81
CA GLU A 75 1.40 17.31 -2.57
C GLU A 75 2.09 18.00 -1.41
N VAL A 76 2.01 19.32 -1.36
CA VAL A 76 2.48 20.11 -0.23
C VAL A 76 1.84 19.61 1.05
N GLY A 77 2.61 19.48 2.13
CA GLY A 77 2.10 19.08 3.44
C GLY A 77 1.82 17.58 3.60
N THR A 78 2.41 16.73 2.76
CA THR A 78 2.26 15.28 2.82
C THR A 78 3.57 14.53 3.10
N GLU A 79 4.58 15.20 3.65
CA GLU A 79 5.95 14.69 3.78
C GLU A 79 6.02 13.36 4.53
N ALA A 80 5.40 13.28 5.71
CA ALA A 80 5.40 12.05 6.53
C ALA A 80 4.68 10.90 5.82
N TYR A 81 3.53 11.18 5.20
CA TYR A 81 2.78 10.18 4.46
C TYR A 81 3.55 9.69 3.24
N SER A 82 4.09 10.61 2.44
CA SER A 82 4.88 10.27 1.25
C SER A 82 6.13 9.48 1.62
N ALA A 83 6.85 9.86 2.68
CA ALA A 83 7.99 9.12 3.20
C ALA A 83 7.59 7.71 3.63
N SER A 84 6.47 7.56 4.36
CA SER A 84 5.99 6.24 4.80
C SER A 84 5.63 5.34 3.61
N LYS A 85 4.98 5.88 2.57
CA LYS A 85 4.55 5.10 1.39
C LYS A 85 5.72 4.79 0.45
N GLY A 86 6.69 5.69 0.31
CA GLY A 86 7.97 5.40 -0.33
C GLY A 86 8.74 4.30 0.40
N GLY A 87 8.75 4.34 1.74
CA GLY A 87 9.29 3.31 2.60
C GLY A 87 8.62 1.94 2.40
N ILE A 88 7.31 1.89 2.20
CA ILE A 88 6.58 0.65 1.90
C ILE A 88 7.03 0.03 0.57
N SER A 89 7.23 0.82 -0.48
CA SER A 89 7.74 0.32 -1.76
C SER A 89 9.14 -0.29 -1.59
N SER A 90 10.03 0.40 -0.86
CA SER A 90 11.38 -0.11 -0.54
C SER A 90 11.34 -1.36 0.34
N LEU A 91 10.49 -1.38 1.38
CA LEU A 91 10.31 -2.54 2.25
C LEU A 91 9.81 -3.76 1.46
N THR A 92 8.93 -3.56 0.50
CA THR A 92 8.37 -4.62 -0.33
C THR A 92 9.46 -5.36 -1.09
N HIS A 93 10.32 -4.66 -1.84
CA HIS A 93 11.36 -5.34 -2.59
C HIS A 93 12.43 -5.96 -1.68
N ALA A 94 12.76 -5.33 -0.54
CA ALA A 94 13.68 -5.89 0.43
C ALA A 94 13.17 -7.20 1.06
N LEU A 95 11.89 -7.21 1.47
CA LEU A 95 11.24 -8.41 2.01
C LEU A 95 11.12 -9.51 0.93
N SER A 96 10.85 -9.14 -0.33
CA SER A 96 10.76 -10.13 -1.40
C SER A 96 12.07 -10.89 -1.61
N MET A 97 13.22 -10.22 -1.47
CA MET A 97 14.53 -10.88 -1.54
C MET A 97 14.79 -11.77 -0.32
N SER A 98 14.43 -11.29 0.87
CA SER A 98 14.67 -12.02 2.11
C SER A 98 13.77 -13.25 2.30
N LEU A 99 12.59 -13.25 1.69
CA LEU A 99 11.55 -14.26 1.93
C LEU A 99 11.32 -15.21 0.76
N SER A 100 11.95 -14.96 -0.40
CA SER A 100 11.91 -15.88 -1.54
C SER A 100 12.76 -17.13 -1.26
N PRO A 101 12.35 -18.30 -1.81
CA PRO A 101 11.19 -18.51 -2.70
C PRO A 101 9.87 -18.77 -1.96
N GLU A 102 9.87 -18.88 -0.64
CA GLU A 102 8.72 -19.40 0.12
C GLU A 102 7.56 -18.40 0.18
N VAL A 103 7.85 -17.08 0.31
CA VAL A 103 6.80 -16.05 0.42
C VAL A 103 6.94 -15.04 -0.71
N LYS A 104 5.83 -14.75 -1.38
CA LYS A 104 5.75 -13.71 -2.41
C LYS A 104 5.37 -12.39 -1.76
N VAL A 105 6.14 -11.34 -2.04
CA VAL A 105 5.91 -10.01 -1.46
C VAL A 105 5.76 -8.99 -2.58
N ASN A 106 4.60 -8.33 -2.64
CA ASN A 106 4.32 -7.33 -3.66
C ASN A 106 3.63 -6.11 -3.02
N SER A 107 3.66 -4.98 -3.70
CA SER A 107 2.88 -3.80 -3.32
C SER A 107 1.85 -3.43 -4.37
N ILE A 108 0.79 -2.79 -3.90
CA ILE A 108 -0.20 -2.12 -4.72
C ILE A 108 -0.11 -0.63 -4.38
N THR A 109 -0.03 0.20 -5.41
CA THR A 109 0.15 1.65 -5.33
C THR A 109 -1.08 2.35 -5.91
N PRO A 110 -2.16 2.50 -5.11
CA PRO A 110 -3.36 3.18 -5.58
C PRO A 110 -3.14 4.68 -5.76
N GLY A 111 -3.85 5.24 -6.74
CA GLY A 111 -4.11 6.67 -6.84
C GLY A 111 -5.25 7.09 -5.90
N TRP A 112 -6.07 8.04 -6.35
CA TRP A 112 -7.26 8.41 -5.60
C TRP A 112 -8.34 7.35 -5.72
N ILE A 113 -8.63 6.70 -4.59
CA ILE A 113 -9.73 5.74 -4.42
C ILE A 113 -10.78 6.40 -3.52
N ASN A 114 -11.99 6.56 -4.03
CA ASN A 114 -13.10 7.05 -3.23
C ASN A 114 -13.61 5.94 -2.31
N THR A 115 -13.45 6.15 -1.01
CA THR A 115 -13.90 5.24 0.07
C THR A 115 -15.11 5.80 0.83
N ASP A 116 -15.57 7.01 0.50
CA ASP A 116 -16.75 7.63 1.11
C ASP A 116 -17.96 7.43 0.17
N GLU A 117 -18.89 6.60 0.58
CA GLU A 117 -20.11 6.30 -0.16
C GLU A 117 -21.01 7.55 -0.37
N ASN A 118 -20.87 8.57 0.48
CA ASN A 118 -21.63 9.81 0.40
C ASN A 118 -20.95 10.85 -0.51
N TYR A 119 -19.68 10.64 -0.88
CA TYR A 119 -18.97 11.54 -1.78
C TYR A 119 -19.18 11.12 -3.24
N LEU A 120 -19.78 12.01 -4.03
CA LEU A 120 -19.92 11.83 -5.48
C LEU A 120 -18.83 12.62 -6.21
N PRO A 121 -17.87 11.96 -6.86
CA PRO A 121 -16.82 12.64 -7.59
C PRO A 121 -17.38 13.57 -8.67
N THR A 122 -16.89 14.79 -8.68
CA THR A 122 -17.27 15.81 -9.69
C THR A 122 -16.69 15.46 -11.07
N LYS A 123 -17.12 16.19 -12.10
CA LYS A 123 -16.51 16.08 -13.43
C LYS A 123 -15.01 16.40 -13.41
N ASN A 124 -14.61 17.38 -12.60
CA ASN A 124 -13.19 17.77 -12.46
C ASN A 124 -12.38 16.67 -11.78
N ASP A 125 -12.93 16.01 -10.76
CA ASP A 125 -12.26 14.88 -10.10
C ASP A 125 -12.02 13.73 -11.07
N ASN A 126 -13.04 13.39 -11.83
CA ASN A 126 -12.96 12.35 -12.85
C ASN A 126 -11.97 12.69 -13.96
N PHE A 127 -11.92 13.95 -14.38
CA PHE A 127 -11.02 14.43 -15.45
C PHE A 127 -9.53 14.37 -15.06
N GLN A 128 -9.20 14.34 -13.78
CA GLN A 128 -7.82 14.17 -13.31
C GLN A 128 -7.25 12.82 -13.74
N HIS A 129 -8.09 11.82 -13.93
CA HIS A 129 -7.71 10.45 -14.27
C HIS A 129 -7.92 10.18 -15.77
N PRO A 130 -6.88 9.78 -16.53
CA PRO A 130 -7.01 9.41 -17.95
C PRO A 130 -8.10 8.40 -18.24
N ILE A 131 -8.37 7.47 -17.30
CA ILE A 131 -9.47 6.48 -17.41
C ILE A 131 -10.87 7.11 -17.34
N GLY A 132 -10.98 8.40 -16.96
CA GLY A 132 -12.24 9.15 -16.92
C GLY A 132 -13.07 9.01 -15.63
N ARG A 133 -12.52 8.40 -14.59
CA ARG A 133 -13.18 8.29 -13.28
C ARG A 133 -12.19 8.23 -12.12
N VAL A 134 -12.64 8.62 -10.94
CA VAL A 134 -11.99 8.29 -9.67
C VAL A 134 -12.07 6.79 -9.43
N GLY A 135 -11.07 6.20 -8.80
CA GLY A 135 -11.04 4.78 -8.44
C GLY A 135 -12.04 4.44 -7.32
N VAL A 136 -12.37 3.17 -7.21
CA VAL A 136 -13.21 2.60 -6.15
C VAL A 136 -12.47 1.45 -5.46
N PRO A 137 -12.86 1.05 -4.23
CA PRO A 137 -12.19 -0.03 -3.51
C PRO A 137 -12.03 -1.32 -4.32
N ASP A 138 -13.02 -1.67 -5.15
CA ASP A 138 -12.97 -2.88 -5.97
C ASP A 138 -11.83 -2.87 -7.00
N ASP A 139 -11.40 -1.70 -7.48
CA ASP A 139 -10.23 -1.60 -8.36
C ASP A 139 -8.95 -2.14 -7.68
N VAL A 140 -8.81 -1.89 -6.37
CA VAL A 140 -7.70 -2.40 -5.56
C VAL A 140 -7.89 -3.88 -5.25
N VAL A 141 -9.12 -4.27 -4.86
CA VAL A 141 -9.48 -5.65 -4.51
C VAL A 141 -9.23 -6.61 -5.67
N ASP A 142 -9.47 -6.20 -6.90
CA ASP A 142 -9.24 -7.06 -8.08
C ASP A 142 -7.76 -7.39 -8.26
N VAL A 143 -6.85 -6.45 -7.99
CA VAL A 143 -5.41 -6.73 -8.03
C VAL A 143 -4.97 -7.56 -6.82
N VAL A 144 -5.54 -7.35 -5.64
CA VAL A 144 -5.33 -8.26 -4.50
C VAL A 144 -5.71 -9.68 -4.87
N LYS A 145 -6.91 -9.90 -5.43
CA LYS A 145 -7.38 -11.22 -5.87
C LYS A 145 -6.46 -11.83 -6.94
N PHE A 146 -6.01 -11.03 -7.90
CA PHE A 146 -5.06 -11.44 -8.92
C PHE A 146 -3.75 -11.94 -8.29
N LEU A 147 -3.16 -11.18 -7.37
CA LEU A 147 -1.92 -11.55 -6.70
C LEU A 147 -2.06 -12.82 -5.87
N LEU A 148 -3.16 -12.96 -5.14
CA LEU A 148 -3.43 -14.14 -4.31
C LEU A 148 -3.67 -15.41 -5.12
N LYS A 149 -4.29 -15.30 -6.29
CA LYS A 149 -4.56 -16.45 -7.19
C LYS A 149 -3.37 -16.79 -8.07
N ASN A 150 -2.42 -15.88 -8.23
CA ASN A 150 -1.30 -16.06 -9.14
C ASN A 150 -0.26 -17.00 -8.52
N ARG A 151 -0.10 -18.17 -9.12
CA ARG A 151 1.01 -19.10 -8.82
C ARG A 151 2.31 -18.70 -9.52
N GLY A 152 2.30 -17.52 -10.17
CA GLY A 152 3.29 -17.12 -11.11
C GLY A 152 4.56 -16.54 -10.53
N PHE A 153 5.31 -15.96 -11.41
CA PHE A 153 6.66 -15.47 -11.27
C PHE A 153 6.65 -13.97 -10.89
N ILE A 154 5.84 -13.64 -9.84
CA ILE A 154 5.62 -12.26 -9.41
C ILE A 154 5.99 -12.12 -7.92
N THR A 155 7.10 -11.45 -7.65
CA THR A 155 7.51 -11.00 -6.31
C THR A 155 8.38 -9.74 -6.44
N GLY A 156 8.36 -8.87 -5.44
CA GLY A 156 9.09 -7.61 -5.43
C GLY A 156 8.51 -6.52 -6.36
N SER A 157 7.31 -6.74 -6.90
CA SER A 157 6.67 -5.85 -7.87
C SER A 157 5.75 -4.84 -7.19
N ASP A 158 5.67 -3.64 -7.78
CA ASP A 158 4.76 -2.57 -7.38
C ASP A 158 3.71 -2.35 -8.49
N PHE A 159 2.44 -2.53 -8.13
CA PHE A 159 1.30 -2.44 -9.04
C PHE A 159 0.61 -1.09 -8.89
N VAL A 160 0.91 -0.15 -9.78
CA VAL A 160 0.27 1.17 -9.79
C VAL A 160 -1.15 1.05 -10.34
N ILE A 161 -2.13 1.50 -9.55
CA ILE A 161 -3.57 1.49 -9.88
C ILE A 161 -4.12 2.89 -9.65
N ASP A 162 -3.97 3.75 -10.64
CA ASP A 162 -4.23 5.18 -10.51
C ASP A 162 -5.04 5.78 -11.66
N GLY A 163 -5.63 4.94 -12.51
CA GLY A 163 -6.35 5.39 -13.70
C GLY A 163 -5.47 6.13 -14.70
N GLY A 164 -4.15 5.96 -14.62
CA GLY A 164 -3.15 6.61 -15.48
C GLY A 164 -2.70 7.99 -15.00
N MET A 165 -3.10 8.42 -13.81
CA MET A 165 -2.81 9.77 -13.30
C MET A 165 -1.30 10.07 -13.24
N THR A 166 -0.47 9.14 -12.73
CA THR A 166 0.99 9.34 -12.66
C THR A 166 1.69 9.30 -14.03
N LYS A 167 0.99 8.95 -15.11
CA LYS A 167 1.51 8.93 -16.47
C LYS A 167 1.05 10.12 -17.30
N LYS A 168 0.07 10.88 -16.78
CA LYS A 168 -0.49 12.04 -17.46
C LYS A 168 0.51 13.19 -17.44
N MET A 169 0.93 13.65 -18.61
CA MET A 169 1.72 14.88 -18.74
C MET A 169 0.77 16.08 -18.62
N ILE A 170 1.16 17.04 -17.78
CA ILE A 170 0.41 18.28 -17.57
C ILE A 170 1.24 19.41 -18.15
N TYR A 171 0.76 20.04 -19.22
CA TYR A 171 1.24 21.34 -19.69
C TYR A 171 0.27 22.43 -19.19
N VAL A 172 0.81 23.50 -18.63
CA VAL A 172 0.07 24.69 -18.21
C VAL A 172 0.12 25.71 -19.33
#